data_3ff1a8960b9fae7d1e37eb55e86d044f
#
_entry.id   3ff1a8960b9fae7d1e37eb55e86d044f
#
_cell.length_a   1.000
_cell.length_b   1.000
_cell.length_c   1.000
_cell.angle_alpha   90.00
_cell.angle_beta   90.00
_cell.angle_gamma   90.00
#
_symmetry.space_group_name_H-M   'P 1'
#
loop_
_entity.id
_entity.type
_entity.pdbx_description
1 polymer ?
#
loop_
_entity_poly.entity_id
_entity_poly.type
_entity_poly.pdbx_seq_one_letter_code
_entity_poly.pdbx_strand_id
1 'polypeptide(L)'
;HPFANLPSVSWQALQGAKLVLQDYASGSRMLIDAALRLHDIEADIVQEIGHPATLFPMVTAGIGISIIPALALPLPEGSPLVVKRLAPGVERQLMLARRKKRSLSTAAQALWDVAREQGQCLMDARLQDPLYQI
;
A
#
# COMPACT_ATOMS: atom_id res chain seq x y z
N HIS A 1 -0.60 -19.52 2.74
CA HIS A 1 -1.50 -19.18 1.64
C HIS A 1 -0.86 -19.58 0.30
N PRO A 2 -1.63 -20.09 -0.71
CA PRO A 2 -1.07 -20.52 -2.01
C PRO A 2 -0.26 -19.44 -2.71
N PHE A 3 -0.63 -18.19 -2.56
CA PHE A 3 0.09 -17.06 -3.17
C PHE A 3 1.52 -16.87 -2.65
N ALA A 4 1.85 -17.41 -1.48
CA ALA A 4 3.19 -17.29 -0.92
C ALA A 4 4.26 -17.95 -1.82
N ASN A 5 3.88 -18.92 -2.62
CA ASN A 5 4.78 -19.65 -3.52
C ASN A 5 4.87 -19.05 -4.94
N LEU A 6 4.07 -18.02 -5.23
CA LEU A 6 4.07 -17.36 -6.53
C LEU A 6 5.13 -16.24 -6.60
N PRO A 7 5.73 -15.98 -7.77
CA PRO A 7 6.61 -14.83 -7.93
C PRO A 7 5.82 -13.50 -7.81
N SER A 8 4.60 -13.47 -8.35
CA SER A 8 3.65 -12.35 -8.26
C SER A 8 2.22 -12.87 -8.27
N VAL A 9 1.27 -12.03 -7.89
CA VAL A 9 -0.16 -12.34 -7.89
C VAL A 9 -0.84 -11.47 -8.92
N SER A 10 -1.70 -12.04 -9.76
CA SER A 10 -2.53 -11.25 -10.68
C SER A 10 -3.82 -10.78 -9.98
N TRP A 11 -4.44 -9.75 -10.50
CA TRP A 11 -5.75 -9.31 -10.01
C TRP A 11 -6.79 -10.44 -10.13
N GLN A 12 -6.79 -11.18 -11.23
CA GLN A 12 -7.71 -12.31 -11.47
C GLN A 12 -7.59 -13.41 -10.41
N ALA A 13 -6.40 -13.60 -9.85
CA ALA A 13 -6.19 -14.57 -8.77
C ALA A 13 -6.93 -14.19 -7.46
N LEU A 14 -7.37 -12.93 -7.33
CA LEU A 14 -8.15 -12.45 -6.19
C LEU A 14 -9.64 -12.76 -6.28
N GLN A 15 -10.12 -13.34 -7.40
CA GLN A 15 -11.53 -13.71 -7.54
C GLN A 15 -11.96 -14.63 -6.39
N GLY A 16 -12.97 -14.22 -5.63
CA GLY A 16 -13.47 -14.93 -4.46
C GLY A 16 -12.51 -14.99 -3.27
N ALA A 17 -11.37 -14.29 -3.32
CA ALA A 17 -10.44 -14.24 -2.21
C ALA A 17 -11.02 -13.46 -1.03
N LYS A 18 -10.75 -13.94 0.19
CA LYS A 18 -11.09 -13.22 1.42
C LYS A 18 -10.10 -12.09 1.65
N LEU A 19 -10.57 -10.85 1.61
CA LEU A 19 -9.77 -9.65 1.78
C LEU A 19 -10.04 -8.99 3.14
N VAL A 20 -8.96 -8.59 3.79
CA VAL A 20 -8.94 -7.67 4.93
C VAL A 20 -8.38 -6.36 4.42
N LEU A 21 -9.17 -5.31 4.34
CA LEU A 21 -8.79 -4.03 3.75
C LEU A 21 -8.91 -2.89 4.75
N GLN A 22 -8.18 -1.81 4.50
CA GLN A 22 -8.44 -0.55 5.19
C GLN A 22 -9.81 0.00 4.77
N ASP A 23 -10.44 0.77 5.66
CA ASP A 23 -11.67 1.48 5.37
C ASP A 23 -11.47 2.65 4.39
N TYR A 24 -12.55 3.35 4.07
CA TYR A 24 -12.54 4.47 3.12
C TYR A 24 -11.85 5.74 3.63
N ALA A 25 -11.41 5.79 4.89
CA ALA A 25 -10.53 6.85 5.36
C ALA A 25 -9.12 6.73 4.74
N SER A 26 -8.76 5.54 4.26
CA SER A 26 -7.50 5.31 3.52
C SER A 26 -7.65 5.61 2.03
N GLY A 27 -6.80 6.51 1.52
CA GLY A 27 -6.73 6.76 0.07
C GLY A 27 -6.34 5.53 -0.77
N SER A 28 -5.73 4.50 -0.15
CA SER A 28 -5.42 3.24 -0.82
C SER A 28 -6.66 2.42 -1.13
N ARG A 29 -7.71 2.48 -0.29
CA ARG A 29 -8.94 1.72 -0.47
C ARG A 29 -9.63 2.06 -1.78
N MET A 30 -9.74 3.33 -2.09
CA MET A 30 -10.37 3.78 -3.35
C MET A 30 -9.64 3.25 -4.59
N LEU A 31 -8.31 3.19 -4.53
CA LEU A 31 -7.49 2.65 -5.62
C LEU A 31 -7.66 1.13 -5.77
N ILE A 32 -7.73 0.40 -4.66
CA ILE A 32 -7.98 -1.04 -4.65
C ILE A 32 -9.35 -1.34 -5.25
N ASP A 33 -10.40 -0.65 -4.79
CA ASP A 33 -11.76 -0.84 -5.30
C ASP A 33 -11.87 -0.48 -6.79
N ALA A 34 -11.16 0.55 -7.23
CA ALA A 34 -11.11 0.90 -8.66
C ALA A 34 -10.43 -0.19 -9.48
N ALA A 35 -9.35 -0.77 -8.97
CA ALA A 35 -8.64 -1.84 -9.64
C ALA A 35 -9.45 -3.15 -9.67
N LEU A 36 -10.11 -3.52 -8.58
CA LEU A 36 -11.02 -4.67 -8.55
C LEU A 36 -12.12 -4.53 -9.61
N ARG A 37 -12.75 -3.35 -9.69
CA ARG A 37 -13.77 -3.07 -10.73
C ARG A 37 -13.18 -3.10 -12.15
N LEU A 38 -11.97 -2.52 -12.35
CA LEU A 38 -11.32 -2.49 -13.67
C LEU A 38 -11.04 -3.91 -14.20
N HIS A 39 -10.73 -4.82 -13.31
CA HIS A 39 -10.41 -6.21 -13.64
C HIS A 39 -11.63 -7.16 -13.51
N ASP A 40 -12.81 -6.63 -13.21
CA ASP A 40 -14.05 -7.38 -13.02
C ASP A 40 -13.93 -8.48 -11.95
N ILE A 41 -13.33 -8.13 -10.81
CA ILE A 41 -13.05 -9.05 -9.70
C ILE A 41 -14.07 -8.85 -8.57
N GLU A 42 -14.73 -9.91 -8.20
CA GLU A 42 -15.55 -10.02 -7.01
C GLU A 42 -14.75 -10.67 -5.89
N ALA A 43 -14.16 -9.86 -5.03
CA ALA A 43 -13.48 -10.32 -3.83
C ALA A 43 -14.42 -10.26 -2.63
N ASP A 44 -14.23 -11.19 -1.68
CA ASP A 44 -14.97 -11.22 -0.42
C ASP A 44 -14.28 -10.34 0.62
N ILE A 45 -14.78 -9.12 0.83
CA ILE A 45 -14.22 -8.21 1.85
C ILE A 45 -14.78 -8.62 3.21
N VAL A 46 -14.07 -9.53 3.87
CA VAL A 46 -14.48 -10.11 5.16
C VAL A 46 -14.28 -9.17 6.34
N GLN A 47 -13.39 -8.18 6.22
CA GLN A 47 -13.14 -7.19 7.28
C GLN A 47 -12.64 -5.86 6.72
N GLU A 48 -13.18 -4.78 7.27
CA GLU A 48 -12.72 -3.41 7.06
C GLU A 48 -12.10 -2.86 8.35
N ILE A 49 -10.95 -2.17 8.22
CA ILE A 49 -10.14 -1.77 9.36
C ILE A 49 -9.80 -0.29 9.27
N GLY A 50 -10.15 0.48 10.30
CA GLY A 50 -9.81 1.90 10.39
C GLY A 50 -8.35 2.18 10.75
N HIS A 51 -7.65 1.22 11.38
CA HIS A 51 -6.28 1.44 11.84
C HIS A 51 -5.28 0.44 11.21
N PRO A 52 -4.25 0.92 10.48
CA PRO A 52 -3.31 0.07 9.76
C PRO A 52 -2.59 -0.97 10.63
N ALA A 53 -2.30 -0.65 11.89
CA ALA A 53 -1.61 -1.57 12.80
C ALA A 53 -2.40 -2.85 13.12
N THR A 54 -3.72 -2.86 12.89
CA THR A 54 -4.58 -4.02 13.12
C THR A 54 -4.56 -4.98 11.92
N LEU A 55 -4.15 -4.50 10.75
CA LEU A 55 -4.19 -5.27 9.50
C LEU A 55 -3.27 -6.49 9.54
N PHE A 56 -2.01 -6.32 9.94
CA PHE A 56 -1.04 -7.42 9.96
C PHE A 56 -1.42 -8.53 10.94
N PRO A 57 -1.83 -8.25 12.20
CA PRO A 57 -2.35 -9.27 13.09
C PRO A 57 -3.54 -10.04 12.52
N MET A 58 -4.46 -9.41 11.82
CA MET A 58 -5.61 -10.10 11.21
C MET A 58 -5.19 -11.05 10.09
N VAL A 59 -4.27 -10.61 9.21
CA VAL A 59 -3.73 -11.48 8.16
C VAL A 59 -2.93 -12.63 8.78
N THR A 60 -2.15 -12.37 9.84
CA THR A 60 -1.44 -13.42 10.59
C THR A 60 -2.39 -14.44 11.20
N ALA A 61 -3.55 -14.01 11.69
CA ALA A 61 -4.60 -14.88 12.22
C ALA A 61 -5.34 -15.68 11.14
N GLY A 62 -5.00 -15.48 9.86
CA GLY A 62 -5.59 -16.24 8.75
C GLY A 62 -7.01 -15.80 8.36
N ILE A 63 -7.46 -14.61 8.77
CA ILE A 63 -8.80 -14.11 8.45
C ILE A 63 -8.94 -13.88 6.93
N GLY A 64 -7.87 -13.43 6.28
CA GLY A 64 -7.80 -13.20 4.85
C GLY A 64 -6.43 -12.70 4.43
N ILE A 65 -6.30 -12.28 3.19
CA ILE A 65 -5.13 -11.57 2.67
C ILE A 65 -5.40 -10.08 2.60
N SER A 66 -4.36 -9.27 2.46
CA SER A 66 -4.51 -7.83 2.35
C SER A 66 -3.71 -7.26 1.18
N ILE A 67 -4.21 -6.15 0.65
CA ILE A 67 -3.50 -5.35 -0.35
C ILE A 67 -3.03 -4.08 0.35
N ILE A 68 -1.72 -3.89 0.37
CA ILE A 68 -1.07 -2.77 1.06
C ILE A 68 -0.25 -1.93 0.08
N PRO A 69 -0.13 -0.63 0.32
CA PRO A 69 0.82 0.18 -0.45
C PRO A 69 2.25 -0.23 -0.09
N ALA A 70 3.12 -0.19 -1.07
CA ALA A 70 4.53 -0.49 -0.88
C ALA A 70 5.22 0.38 0.21
N LEU A 71 4.67 1.57 0.50
CA LEU A 71 5.13 2.43 1.61
C LEU A 71 4.85 1.85 3.01
N ALA A 72 4.02 0.82 3.14
CA ALA A 72 3.80 0.12 4.40
C ALA A 72 4.90 -0.91 4.71
N LEU A 73 5.85 -1.10 3.80
CA LEU A 73 7.01 -1.97 3.99
C LEU A 73 8.21 -1.20 4.59
N PRO A 74 9.11 -1.88 5.30
CA PRO A 74 9.13 -3.33 5.56
C PRO A 74 8.06 -3.76 6.56
N LEU A 75 7.76 -5.06 6.54
CA LEU A 75 6.93 -5.67 7.60
C LEU A 75 7.64 -5.59 8.95
N PRO A 76 6.91 -5.64 10.08
CA PRO A 76 7.51 -5.74 11.39
C PRO A 76 8.51 -6.91 11.46
N GLU A 77 9.60 -6.72 12.19
CA GLU A 77 10.60 -7.76 12.38
C GLU A 77 9.98 -9.01 13.01
N GLY A 78 10.39 -10.18 12.50
CA GLY A 78 9.82 -11.47 12.94
C GLY A 78 8.40 -11.75 12.42
N SER A 79 7.86 -10.92 11.51
CA SER A 79 6.55 -11.18 10.93
C SER A 79 6.53 -12.48 10.13
N PRO A 80 5.54 -13.37 10.35
CA PRO A 80 5.38 -14.59 9.57
C PRO A 80 4.74 -14.34 8.18
N LEU A 81 4.41 -13.10 7.88
CA LEU A 81 3.73 -12.74 6.64
C LEU A 81 4.69 -12.72 5.45
N VAL A 82 4.17 -13.08 4.29
CA VAL A 82 4.88 -13.01 3.02
C VAL A 82 4.25 -11.91 2.17
N VAL A 83 5.09 -11.03 1.62
CA VAL A 83 4.67 -10.00 0.67
C VAL A 83 4.87 -10.50 -0.75
N LYS A 84 3.88 -10.30 -1.58
CA LYS A 84 3.94 -10.58 -3.02
C LYS A 84 3.52 -9.36 -3.81
N ARG A 85 4.16 -9.17 -4.94
CA ARG A 85 3.77 -8.12 -5.88
C ARG A 85 2.42 -8.45 -6.50
N LEU A 86 1.57 -7.45 -6.60
CA LEU A 86 0.30 -7.53 -7.35
C LEU A 86 0.52 -6.95 -8.75
N ALA A 87 0.19 -7.71 -9.78
CA ALA A 87 0.43 -7.36 -11.18
C ALA A 87 -0.88 -7.36 -11.99
N PRO A 88 -1.08 -6.37 -12.87
CA PRO A 88 -0.30 -5.14 -13.00
C PRO A 88 -0.36 -4.27 -11.74
N GLY A 89 0.69 -3.51 -11.48
CA GLY A 89 0.76 -2.61 -10.33
C GLY A 89 -0.25 -1.46 -10.44
N VAL A 90 -0.68 -0.95 -9.28
CA VAL A 90 -1.47 0.29 -9.19
C VAL A 90 -0.61 1.37 -8.56
N GLU A 91 -0.46 2.47 -9.26
CA GLU A 91 0.34 3.59 -8.81
C GLU A 91 -0.49 4.58 -7.99
N ARG A 92 0.12 5.14 -6.97
CA ARG A 92 -0.41 6.23 -6.17
C ARG A 92 0.53 7.41 -6.19
N GLN A 93 0.02 8.55 -6.62
CA GLN A 93 0.78 9.80 -6.55
C GLN A 93 0.71 10.38 -5.13
N LEU A 94 1.88 10.66 -4.55
CA LEU A 94 2.02 11.40 -3.30
C LEU A 94 2.49 12.81 -3.63
N MET A 95 1.90 13.81 -2.97
CA MET A 95 2.20 15.20 -3.23
C MET A 95 2.45 15.95 -1.92
N LEU A 96 3.45 16.82 -1.92
CA LEU A 96 3.59 17.87 -0.92
C LEU A 96 2.80 19.08 -1.38
N ALA A 97 1.93 19.61 -0.53
CA ALA A 97 1.11 20.78 -0.82
C ALA A 97 1.32 21.88 0.21
N ARG A 98 1.34 23.13 -0.24
CA ARG A 98 1.35 24.33 0.62
C ARG A 98 0.42 25.39 0.06
N ARG A 99 -0.03 26.29 0.94
CA ARG A 99 -0.83 27.43 0.50
C ARG A 99 -0.01 28.35 -0.42
N LYS A 100 -0.57 28.66 -1.57
CA LYS A 100 -0.01 29.68 -2.47
C LYS A 100 -0.06 31.05 -1.78
N LYS A 101 0.96 31.85 -1.96
CA LYS A 101 1.06 33.24 -1.42
C LYS A 101 1.14 33.34 0.12
N ARG A 102 1.50 32.28 0.84
CA ARG A 102 1.79 32.33 2.26
C ARG A 102 3.24 31.88 2.50
N SER A 103 4.03 32.72 3.18
CA SER A 103 5.36 32.32 3.64
C SER A 103 5.24 31.26 4.73
N LEU A 104 6.14 30.31 4.70
CA LEU A 104 6.28 29.33 5.78
C LEU A 104 7.09 29.97 6.91
N SER A 105 6.83 29.56 8.15
CA SER A 105 7.75 29.85 9.26
C SER A 105 9.06 29.09 9.03
N THR A 106 10.13 29.50 9.70
CA THR A 106 11.45 28.84 9.59
C THR A 106 11.37 27.34 9.84
N ALA A 107 10.63 26.92 10.87
CA ALA A 107 10.43 25.51 11.19
C ALA A 107 9.62 24.77 10.10
N ALA A 108 8.57 25.39 9.59
CA ALA A 108 7.77 24.80 8.52
C ALA A 108 8.54 24.71 7.18
N GLN A 109 9.43 25.68 6.92
CA GLN A 109 10.30 25.62 5.75
C GLN A 109 11.32 24.49 5.89
N ALA A 110 11.96 24.34 7.04
CA ALA A 110 12.88 23.24 7.30
C ALA A 110 12.20 21.86 7.13
N LEU A 111 11.00 21.69 7.68
CA LEU A 111 10.22 20.45 7.50
C LEU A 111 9.89 20.20 6.03
N TRP A 112 9.51 21.25 5.30
CA TRP A 112 9.23 21.15 3.85
C TRP A 112 10.43 20.67 3.07
N ASP A 113 11.61 21.21 3.37
CA ASP A 113 12.86 20.86 2.68
C ASP A 113 13.26 19.41 2.99
N VAL A 114 13.19 18.98 4.24
CA VAL A 114 13.43 17.59 4.65
C VAL A 114 12.43 16.65 3.98
N ALA A 115 11.13 16.97 3.98
CA ALA A 115 10.12 16.12 3.36
C ALA A 115 10.33 15.97 1.85
N ARG A 116 10.77 17.03 1.17
CA ARG A 116 11.10 17.00 -0.26
C ARG A 116 12.32 16.14 -0.54
N GLU A 117 13.39 16.29 0.24
CA GLU A 117 14.63 15.54 0.11
C GLU A 117 14.40 14.05 0.38
N GLN A 118 13.72 13.72 1.48
CA GLN A 118 13.39 12.33 1.83
C GLN A 118 12.45 11.69 0.81
N GLY A 119 11.50 12.46 0.28
CA GLY A 119 10.61 11.99 -0.80
C GLY A 119 11.39 11.58 -2.05
N GLN A 120 12.38 12.36 -2.45
CA GLN A 120 13.25 12.04 -3.58
C GLN A 120 14.09 10.79 -3.30
N CYS A 121 14.73 10.72 -2.14
CA CYS A 121 15.54 9.57 -1.72
C CYS A 121 14.71 8.27 -1.69
N LEU A 122 13.47 8.31 -1.19
CA LEU A 122 12.56 7.18 -1.19
C LEU A 122 12.18 6.72 -2.60
N MET A 123 12.01 7.64 -3.54
CA MET A 123 11.75 7.29 -4.94
C MET A 123 12.95 6.60 -5.57
N ASP A 124 14.15 7.14 -5.37
CA ASP A 124 15.39 6.59 -5.93
C ASP A 124 15.70 5.19 -5.37
N ALA A 125 15.53 4.99 -4.06
CA ALA A 125 15.70 3.68 -3.43
C ALA A 125 14.70 2.63 -3.94
N ARG A 126 13.47 3.03 -4.25
CA ARG A 126 12.44 2.12 -4.79
C ARG A 126 12.70 1.68 -6.21
N LEU A 127 13.29 2.53 -7.03
CA LEU A 127 13.68 2.16 -8.41
C LEU A 127 14.73 1.05 -8.41
N GLN A 128 15.45 0.83 -7.30
CA GLN A 128 16.47 -0.19 -7.14
C GLN A 128 15.99 -1.47 -6.45
N ASP A 129 14.82 -1.46 -5.80
CA ASP A 129 14.28 -2.62 -5.08
C ASP A 129 13.54 -3.56 -6.04
N PRO A 130 13.89 -4.86 -6.10
CA PRO A 130 13.22 -5.84 -6.96
C PRO A 130 11.70 -5.94 -6.74
N LEU A 131 11.21 -5.61 -5.54
CA LEU A 131 9.77 -5.56 -5.28
C LEU A 131 9.06 -4.42 -6.03
N TYR A 132 9.79 -3.43 -6.54
CA TYR A 132 9.24 -2.27 -7.25
C TYR A 132 9.64 -2.21 -8.73
N GLN A 133 10.51 -3.10 -9.21
CA GLN A 133 10.84 -3.20 -10.64
C GLN A 133 9.70 -3.93 -11.38
N ILE A 134 9.28 -3.34 -12.50
CA ILE A 134 8.24 -3.86 -13.40
C ILE A 134 8.82 -4.95 -14.29
#